data_d400454a50d1554e1fb478bab4e35bcb
#
_entry.id   d400454a50d1554e1fb478bab4e35bcb
#
_cell.length_a   1.000
_cell.length_b   1.000
_cell.length_c   1.000
_cell.angle_alpha   90.00
_cell.angle_beta   90.00
_cell.angle_gamma   90.00
#
_symmetry.space_group_name_H-M   'P 1'
#
loop_
_entity.id
_entity.type
_entity.pdbx_description
1 polymer ?
#
loop_
_entity_poly.entity_id
_entity_poly.type
_entity_poly.pdbx_seq_one_letter_code
_entity_poly.pdbx_strand_id
1 'polypeptide(L)'
;MESPSPFSLKGKSAFITGGASGIGLGTCKRFLQEGARVVIADIQTPPPSVLDDGAIYLATDVTNRDNVVDAFKATEQTIGKLDVIIHNAGKPGKGQHLTDSDEAVLDEVVALNFYGTYYILKYGPRHMRDGGSIITTASVAGLQQNEGFFDYSATKAATISMTKTAAVELGLRGIRCNAVAPGPVRTPMLPPGHVLNTLAKHLSTLGRIAEVDDLVGVYHFLASDQSRYITGHTLVVDGGRLTGYRQEVLSRLAN
;
A
#
# COMPACT_ATOMS: atom_id res chain seq x y z
N MET A 1 -2.44 34.90 -8.95
CA MET A 1 -2.81 33.58 -8.40
C MET A 1 -1.52 32.84 -8.14
N GLU A 2 -1.23 32.47 -6.90
CA GLU A 2 -0.07 31.64 -6.58
C GLU A 2 -0.21 30.30 -7.28
N SER A 3 0.87 29.80 -7.88
CA SER A 3 0.91 28.45 -8.45
C SER A 3 0.62 27.45 -7.32
N PRO A 4 -0.24 26.43 -7.53
CA PRO A 4 -0.52 25.44 -6.48
C PRO A 4 0.79 24.79 -6.05
N SER A 5 0.90 24.48 -4.75
CA SER A 5 2.03 23.72 -4.22
C SER A 5 2.25 22.47 -5.07
N PRO A 6 3.49 22.12 -5.44
CA PRO A 6 3.77 20.91 -6.22
C PRO A 6 3.42 19.60 -5.45
N PHE A 7 3.14 19.68 -4.16
CA PHE A 7 2.57 18.61 -3.37
C PHE A 7 1.03 18.59 -3.38
N SER A 8 0.36 19.62 -3.88
CA SER A 8 -1.10 19.70 -3.88
C SER A 8 -1.72 18.56 -4.67
N LEU A 9 -2.75 17.96 -4.11
CA LEU A 9 -3.62 17.00 -4.79
C LEU A 9 -4.96 17.62 -5.19
N LYS A 10 -5.07 18.95 -5.10
CA LYS A 10 -6.31 19.67 -5.42
C LYS A 10 -6.80 19.35 -6.83
N GLY A 11 -8.02 18.85 -6.91
CA GLY A 11 -8.65 18.45 -8.16
C GLY A 11 -8.24 17.08 -8.71
N LYS A 12 -7.26 16.40 -8.11
CA LYS A 12 -6.92 15.01 -8.46
C LYS A 12 -7.99 14.05 -7.96
N SER A 13 -8.18 12.95 -8.68
CA SER A 13 -9.10 11.86 -8.35
C SER A 13 -8.29 10.63 -7.95
N ALA A 14 -8.56 10.06 -6.79
CA ALA A 14 -7.84 8.92 -6.24
C ALA A 14 -8.76 7.75 -5.92
N PHE A 15 -8.30 6.52 -6.20
CA PHE A 15 -8.93 5.26 -5.83
C PHE A 15 -7.99 4.49 -4.90
N ILE A 16 -8.46 4.11 -3.72
CA ILE A 16 -7.63 3.50 -2.67
C ILE A 16 -8.25 2.20 -2.20
N THR A 17 -7.59 1.06 -2.43
CA THR A 17 -8.03 -0.23 -1.89
C THR A 17 -7.52 -0.45 -0.48
N GLY A 18 -8.29 -1.15 0.36
CA GLY A 18 -7.93 -1.29 1.78
C GLY A 18 -7.95 0.04 2.51
N GLY A 19 -8.84 0.96 2.09
CA GLY A 19 -8.93 2.33 2.60
C GLY A 19 -9.76 2.50 3.87
N ALA A 20 -10.39 1.43 4.37
CA ALA A 20 -11.23 1.52 5.57
C ALA A 20 -10.44 1.48 6.88
N SER A 21 -9.17 1.11 6.87
CA SER A 21 -8.35 1.01 8.08
C SER A 21 -6.85 1.24 7.82
N GLY A 22 -6.07 1.37 8.89
CA GLY A 22 -4.61 1.39 8.87
C GLY A 22 -4.01 2.43 7.92
N ILE A 23 -3.01 2.01 7.14
CA ILE A 23 -2.26 2.88 6.20
C ILE A 23 -3.20 3.46 5.13
N GLY A 24 -4.11 2.62 4.59
CA GLY A 24 -5.06 3.07 3.57
C GLY A 24 -5.96 4.19 4.07
N LEU A 25 -6.54 4.04 5.26
CA LEU A 25 -7.38 5.07 5.87
C LEU A 25 -6.61 6.37 6.16
N GLY A 26 -5.39 6.25 6.70
CA GLY A 26 -4.53 7.43 6.92
C GLY A 26 -4.21 8.15 5.62
N THR A 27 -3.97 7.39 4.55
CA THR A 27 -3.71 7.95 3.21
C THR A 27 -4.96 8.62 2.63
N CYS A 28 -6.15 8.03 2.80
CA CYS A 28 -7.42 8.64 2.41
C CYS A 28 -7.61 10.01 3.07
N LYS A 29 -7.45 10.07 4.40
CA LYS A 29 -7.56 11.33 5.16
C LYS A 29 -6.57 12.40 4.67
N ARG A 30 -5.32 12.02 4.47
CA ARG A 30 -4.31 12.94 3.93
C ARG A 30 -4.69 13.45 2.55
N PHE A 31 -5.16 12.61 1.66
CA PHE A 31 -5.52 13.00 0.30
C PHE A 31 -6.72 13.96 0.26
N LEU A 32 -7.73 13.73 1.11
CA LEU A 32 -8.84 14.65 1.30
C LEU A 32 -8.37 16.02 1.79
N GLN A 33 -7.49 16.06 2.80
CA GLN A 33 -6.90 17.29 3.33
C GLN A 33 -6.13 18.08 2.26
N GLU A 34 -5.50 17.37 1.30
CA GLU A 34 -4.76 17.97 0.19
C GLU A 34 -5.66 18.31 -1.03
N GLY A 35 -6.98 18.16 -0.87
CA GLY A 35 -7.98 18.58 -1.85
C GLY A 35 -8.26 17.56 -2.96
N ALA A 36 -7.87 16.31 -2.81
CA ALA A 36 -8.24 15.25 -3.73
C ALA A 36 -9.69 14.78 -3.53
N ARG A 37 -10.30 14.26 -4.58
CA ARG A 37 -11.52 13.45 -4.50
C ARG A 37 -11.09 12.00 -4.31
N VAL A 38 -11.60 11.33 -3.27
CA VAL A 38 -11.13 10.00 -2.86
C VAL A 38 -12.27 9.00 -2.89
N VAL A 39 -12.05 7.88 -3.58
CA VAL A 39 -12.87 6.67 -3.50
C VAL A 39 -12.14 5.63 -2.66
N ILE A 40 -12.80 5.16 -1.61
CA ILE A 40 -12.38 4.05 -0.76
C ILE A 40 -13.01 2.76 -1.29
N ALA A 41 -12.20 1.81 -1.72
CA ALA A 41 -12.60 0.47 -2.14
C ALA A 41 -12.18 -0.54 -1.07
N ASP A 42 -13.13 -1.09 -0.32
CA ASP A 42 -12.85 -2.00 0.79
C ASP A 42 -14.03 -2.93 1.00
N ILE A 43 -13.80 -4.11 1.59
CA ILE A 43 -14.86 -5.00 2.04
C ILE A 43 -15.53 -4.49 3.33
N GLN A 44 -14.84 -3.66 4.09
CA GLN A 44 -15.32 -3.07 5.32
C GLN A 44 -15.76 -1.62 5.11
N THR A 45 -16.84 -1.23 5.76
CA THR A 45 -17.28 0.17 5.78
C THR A 45 -16.26 1.01 6.57
N PRO A 46 -15.74 2.10 5.99
CA PRO A 46 -14.81 2.98 6.69
C PRO A 46 -15.51 3.75 7.82
N PRO A 47 -14.75 4.33 8.76
CA PRO A 47 -15.30 5.18 9.81
C PRO A 47 -16.14 6.34 9.22
N PRO A 48 -17.30 6.69 9.83
CA PRO A 48 -18.15 7.78 9.34
C PRO A 48 -17.41 9.09 9.13
N SER A 49 -16.45 9.42 9.98
CA SER A 49 -15.70 10.68 9.91
C SER A 49 -15.01 10.89 8.56
N VAL A 50 -14.47 9.84 7.90
CA VAL A 50 -13.82 10.02 6.60
C VAL A 50 -14.85 10.18 5.47
N LEU A 51 -16.06 9.66 5.65
CA LEU A 51 -17.17 9.87 4.73
C LEU A 51 -17.72 11.30 4.88
N ASP A 52 -17.82 11.81 6.10
CA ASP A 52 -18.19 13.19 6.40
C ASP A 52 -17.19 14.18 5.81
N ASP A 53 -15.89 13.81 5.76
CA ASP A 53 -14.84 14.57 5.12
C ASP A 53 -14.90 14.51 3.57
N GLY A 54 -15.86 13.77 3.00
CA GLY A 54 -16.13 13.73 1.56
C GLY A 54 -15.56 12.52 0.80
N ALA A 55 -15.07 11.49 1.48
CA ALA A 55 -14.72 10.24 0.81
C ALA A 55 -15.96 9.50 0.31
N ILE A 56 -15.83 8.84 -0.83
CA ILE A 56 -16.86 7.97 -1.40
C ILE A 56 -16.48 6.53 -1.11
N TYR A 57 -17.39 5.75 -0.54
CA TYR A 57 -17.17 4.33 -0.26
C TYR A 57 -17.82 3.45 -1.32
N LEU A 58 -17.04 2.48 -1.81
CA LEU A 58 -17.51 1.39 -2.67
C LEU A 58 -17.13 0.05 -2.02
N ALA A 59 -18.12 -0.74 -1.66
CA ALA A 59 -17.90 -2.11 -1.18
C ALA A 59 -17.23 -2.92 -2.29
N THR A 60 -15.97 -3.33 -2.08
CA THR A 60 -15.15 -3.95 -3.11
C THR A 60 -14.29 -5.06 -2.53
N ASP A 61 -14.51 -6.28 -3.00
CA ASP A 61 -13.61 -7.41 -2.77
C ASP A 61 -12.60 -7.48 -3.91
N VAL A 62 -11.35 -7.14 -3.64
CA VAL A 62 -10.27 -7.16 -4.64
C VAL A 62 -9.86 -8.57 -5.06
N THR A 63 -10.30 -9.62 -4.36
CA THR A 63 -10.10 -11.02 -4.77
C THR A 63 -11.05 -11.42 -5.91
N ASN A 64 -12.15 -10.67 -6.08
CA ASN A 64 -13.14 -10.88 -7.11
C ASN A 64 -12.89 -9.92 -8.29
N ARG A 65 -12.55 -10.50 -9.45
CA ARG A 65 -12.27 -9.74 -10.67
C ARG A 65 -13.40 -8.80 -11.06
N ASP A 66 -14.63 -9.26 -11.00
CA ASP A 66 -15.78 -8.49 -11.49
C ASP A 66 -16.11 -7.34 -10.53
N ASN A 67 -15.96 -7.54 -9.21
CA ASN A 67 -16.05 -6.45 -8.24
C ASN A 67 -15.03 -5.34 -8.53
N VAL A 68 -13.78 -5.70 -8.86
CA VAL A 68 -12.74 -4.72 -9.21
C VAL A 68 -13.10 -3.94 -10.46
N VAL A 69 -13.56 -4.63 -11.51
CA VAL A 69 -13.98 -4.00 -12.78
C VAL A 69 -15.14 -3.04 -12.56
N ASP A 70 -16.15 -3.46 -11.79
CA ASP A 70 -17.33 -2.64 -11.54
C ASP A 70 -17.03 -1.46 -10.60
N ALA A 71 -16.14 -1.63 -9.62
CA ALA A 71 -15.66 -0.53 -8.77
C ALA A 71 -14.95 0.56 -9.59
N PHE A 72 -14.10 0.20 -10.55
CA PHE A 72 -13.47 1.19 -11.42
C PHE A 72 -14.48 1.91 -12.32
N LYS A 73 -15.46 1.19 -12.91
CA LYS A 73 -16.53 1.82 -13.71
C LYS A 73 -17.35 2.80 -12.87
N ALA A 74 -17.79 2.37 -11.67
CA ALA A 74 -18.54 3.23 -10.76
C ALA A 74 -17.74 4.46 -10.33
N THR A 75 -16.43 4.28 -10.08
CA THR A 75 -15.52 5.40 -9.77
C THR A 75 -15.46 6.40 -10.92
N GLU A 76 -15.25 5.95 -12.16
CA GLU A 76 -15.17 6.83 -13.31
C GLU A 76 -16.48 7.58 -13.56
N GLN A 77 -17.64 6.93 -13.33
CA GLN A 77 -18.95 7.57 -13.41
C GLN A 77 -19.16 8.65 -12.34
N THR A 78 -18.60 8.45 -11.14
CA THR A 78 -18.85 9.33 -9.99
C THR A 78 -17.88 10.51 -9.93
N ILE A 79 -16.58 10.25 -10.12
CA ILE A 79 -15.52 11.29 -9.99
C ILE A 79 -14.69 11.49 -11.25
N GLY A 80 -15.04 10.84 -12.35
CA GLY A 80 -14.30 10.89 -13.61
C GLY A 80 -13.03 10.03 -13.58
N LYS A 81 -12.20 10.18 -14.64
CA LYS A 81 -10.93 9.44 -14.73
C LYS A 81 -10.01 9.71 -13.57
N LEU A 82 -9.28 8.68 -13.17
CA LEU A 82 -8.37 8.69 -12.04
C LEU A 82 -7.02 9.34 -12.39
N ASP A 83 -6.47 10.06 -11.43
CA ASP A 83 -5.09 10.54 -11.44
C ASP A 83 -4.20 9.62 -10.59
N VAL A 84 -4.76 9.00 -9.55
CA VAL A 84 -4.01 8.18 -8.60
C VAL A 84 -4.76 6.88 -8.29
N ILE A 85 -4.03 5.77 -8.31
CA ILE A 85 -4.50 4.49 -7.76
C ILE A 85 -3.54 4.06 -6.66
N ILE A 86 -4.07 3.75 -5.47
CA ILE A 86 -3.32 3.11 -4.39
C ILE A 86 -3.88 1.72 -4.17
N HIS A 87 -3.07 0.70 -4.40
CA HIS A 87 -3.38 -0.65 -4.01
C HIS A 87 -2.73 -0.97 -2.67
N ASN A 88 -3.53 -0.87 -1.60
CA ASN A 88 -3.07 -1.11 -0.24
C ASN A 88 -3.70 -2.36 0.40
N ALA A 89 -4.81 -2.85 -0.13
CA ALA A 89 -5.46 -4.06 0.38
C ALA A 89 -4.47 -5.23 0.44
N GLY A 90 -4.48 -5.95 1.55
CA GLY A 90 -3.61 -7.09 1.77
C GLY A 90 -3.78 -7.67 3.17
N LYS A 91 -3.31 -8.91 3.37
CA LYS A 91 -3.33 -9.59 4.67
C LYS A 91 -2.02 -10.35 4.87
N PRO A 92 -1.58 -10.59 6.12
CA PRO A 92 -0.50 -11.51 6.42
C PRO A 92 -1.00 -12.96 6.33
N GLY A 93 -0.07 -13.93 6.32
CA GLY A 93 -0.37 -15.31 6.61
C GLY A 93 -0.52 -15.60 8.12
N LYS A 94 -0.49 -16.87 8.50
CA LYS A 94 -0.61 -17.32 9.90
C LYS A 94 0.72 -17.39 10.67
N GLY A 95 1.85 -17.10 10.03
CA GLY A 95 3.16 -17.19 10.69
C GLY A 95 3.58 -18.64 11.00
N GLN A 96 3.29 -19.59 10.10
CA GLN A 96 3.60 -21.00 10.24
C GLN A 96 4.93 -21.34 9.57
N HIS A 97 5.64 -22.34 10.11
CA HIS A 97 6.82 -22.90 9.44
C HIS A 97 6.40 -23.49 8.08
N LEU A 98 7.30 -23.44 7.09
CA LEU A 98 7.00 -23.85 5.71
C LEU A 98 6.42 -25.26 5.62
N THR A 99 6.99 -26.23 6.35
CA THR A 99 6.55 -27.64 6.33
C THR A 99 5.19 -27.87 7.00
N ASP A 100 4.73 -26.94 7.82
CA ASP A 100 3.50 -27.02 8.61
C ASP A 100 2.46 -26.00 8.12
N SER A 101 2.76 -25.32 7.00
CA SER A 101 1.88 -24.29 6.45
C SER A 101 0.57 -24.88 5.92
N ASP A 102 -0.52 -24.17 6.18
CA ASP A 102 -1.88 -24.51 5.75
C ASP A 102 -2.11 -23.98 4.32
N GLU A 103 -2.35 -24.89 3.37
CA GLU A 103 -2.58 -24.56 1.96
C GLU A 103 -3.80 -23.65 1.78
N ALA A 104 -4.84 -23.78 2.60
CA ALA A 104 -6.01 -22.90 2.54
C ALA A 104 -5.63 -21.44 2.90
N VAL A 105 -4.69 -21.26 3.83
CA VAL A 105 -4.16 -19.92 4.17
C VAL A 105 -3.32 -19.36 3.03
N LEU A 106 -2.51 -20.19 2.40
CA LEU A 106 -1.75 -19.80 1.21
C LEU A 106 -2.70 -19.31 0.11
N ASP A 107 -3.76 -20.06 -0.20
CA ASP A 107 -4.75 -19.71 -1.21
C ASP A 107 -5.41 -18.36 -0.92
N GLU A 108 -5.80 -18.11 0.33
CA GLU A 108 -6.37 -16.83 0.75
C GLU A 108 -5.39 -15.65 0.62
N VAL A 109 -4.11 -15.86 1.01
CA VAL A 109 -3.07 -14.83 0.89
C VAL A 109 -2.75 -14.55 -0.57
N VAL A 110 -2.68 -15.59 -1.40
CA VAL A 110 -2.46 -15.46 -2.85
C VAL A 110 -3.65 -14.77 -3.51
N ALA A 111 -4.88 -15.16 -3.17
CA ALA A 111 -6.08 -14.52 -3.71
C ALA A 111 -6.08 -13.01 -3.45
N LEU A 112 -5.80 -12.60 -2.22
CA LEU A 112 -5.84 -11.17 -1.86
C LEU A 112 -4.59 -10.42 -2.33
N ASN A 113 -3.40 -10.88 -1.96
CA ASN A 113 -2.17 -10.10 -2.18
C ASN A 113 -1.67 -10.19 -3.62
N PHE A 114 -1.81 -11.36 -4.28
CA PHE A 114 -1.31 -11.56 -5.64
C PHE A 114 -2.38 -11.23 -6.68
N TYR A 115 -3.53 -11.94 -6.67
CA TYR A 115 -4.57 -11.68 -7.67
C TYR A 115 -5.20 -10.31 -7.49
N GLY A 116 -5.40 -9.83 -6.26
CA GLY A 116 -5.84 -8.45 -6.01
C GLY A 116 -4.91 -7.43 -6.65
N THR A 117 -3.58 -7.55 -6.45
CA THR A 117 -2.58 -6.68 -7.10
C THR A 117 -2.67 -6.79 -8.63
N TYR A 118 -2.75 -8.01 -9.16
CA TYR A 118 -2.86 -8.26 -10.59
C TYR A 118 -4.11 -7.59 -11.19
N TYR A 119 -5.27 -7.73 -10.56
CA TYR A 119 -6.51 -7.13 -11.07
C TYR A 119 -6.47 -5.61 -11.05
N ILE A 120 -5.95 -5.01 -9.98
CA ILE A 120 -5.80 -3.55 -9.90
C ILE A 120 -4.86 -3.03 -11.00
N LEU A 121 -3.70 -3.65 -11.18
CA LEU A 121 -2.72 -3.25 -12.21
C LEU A 121 -3.23 -3.50 -13.63
N LYS A 122 -4.04 -4.54 -13.85
CA LYS A 122 -4.59 -4.89 -15.16
C LYS A 122 -5.74 -3.99 -15.58
N TYR A 123 -6.66 -3.70 -14.69
CA TYR A 123 -7.91 -2.99 -15.02
C TYR A 123 -7.84 -1.50 -14.73
N GLY A 124 -7.19 -1.10 -13.65
CA GLY A 124 -7.11 0.29 -13.21
C GLY A 124 -6.59 1.29 -14.25
N PRO A 125 -5.49 1.00 -14.97
CA PRO A 125 -4.95 1.93 -15.96
C PRO A 125 -5.91 2.35 -17.08
N ARG A 126 -6.95 1.56 -17.36
CA ARG A 126 -7.98 1.89 -18.36
C ARG A 126 -8.86 3.07 -17.94
N HIS A 127 -8.97 3.28 -16.63
CA HIS A 127 -9.78 4.32 -16.00
C HIS A 127 -8.93 5.52 -15.53
N MET A 128 -7.63 5.53 -15.88
CA MET A 128 -6.70 6.62 -15.53
C MET A 128 -6.49 7.60 -16.67
N ARG A 129 -6.19 8.84 -16.30
CA ARG A 129 -5.59 9.84 -17.19
C ARG A 129 -4.13 9.46 -17.45
N ASP A 130 -3.62 9.90 -18.58
CA ASP A 130 -2.19 9.88 -18.84
C ASP A 130 -1.47 10.82 -17.85
N GLY A 131 -0.25 10.50 -17.49
CA GLY A 131 0.50 11.20 -16.45
C GLY A 131 0.13 10.84 -15.01
N GLY A 132 -0.74 9.85 -14.80
CA GLY A 132 -1.17 9.40 -13.48
C GLY A 132 -0.11 8.67 -12.66
N SER A 133 -0.48 8.26 -11.44
CA SER A 133 0.40 7.53 -10.52
C SER A 133 -0.29 6.31 -9.93
N ILE A 134 0.34 5.15 -10.02
CA ILE A 134 -0.08 3.92 -9.34
C ILE A 134 0.92 3.63 -8.23
N ILE A 135 0.42 3.37 -7.03
CA ILE A 135 1.23 3.06 -5.86
C ILE A 135 0.74 1.76 -5.25
N THR A 136 1.61 0.78 -5.13
CA THR A 136 1.29 -0.51 -4.50
C THR A 136 1.92 -0.61 -3.13
N THR A 137 1.23 -1.22 -2.17
CA THR A 137 1.77 -1.51 -0.84
C THR A 137 2.39 -2.90 -0.83
N ALA A 138 3.71 -2.94 -0.96
CA ALA A 138 4.53 -4.14 -0.77
C ALA A 138 4.81 -4.35 0.74
N SER A 139 5.99 -4.80 1.09
CA SER A 139 6.51 -4.94 2.46
C SER A 139 8.01 -5.15 2.41
N VAL A 140 8.71 -4.83 3.51
CA VAL A 140 10.09 -5.29 3.72
C VAL A 140 10.20 -6.82 3.66
N ALA A 141 9.13 -7.56 3.97
CA ALA A 141 9.06 -9.01 3.84
C ALA A 141 9.15 -9.50 2.38
N GLY A 142 8.88 -8.64 1.39
CA GLY A 142 9.14 -8.93 -0.02
C GLY A 142 10.60 -8.73 -0.46
N LEU A 143 11.43 -8.13 0.41
CA LEU A 143 12.84 -7.83 0.16
C LEU A 143 13.78 -8.68 1.03
N GLN A 144 13.41 -8.91 2.28
CA GLN A 144 14.14 -9.74 3.23
C GLN A 144 13.16 -10.71 3.89
N GLN A 145 13.44 -12.00 3.76
CA GLN A 145 12.57 -13.06 4.24
C GLN A 145 12.82 -13.33 5.72
N ASN A 146 11.75 -13.77 6.41
CA ASN A 146 11.81 -14.25 7.77
C ASN A 146 11.06 -15.58 7.86
N GLU A 147 11.47 -16.42 8.79
CA GLU A 147 10.75 -17.65 9.14
C GLU A 147 9.28 -17.36 9.46
N GLY A 148 8.38 -18.22 9.02
CA GLY A 148 6.95 -18.10 9.21
C GLY A 148 6.22 -17.14 8.25
N PHE A 149 6.92 -16.53 7.29
CA PHE A 149 6.34 -15.56 6.35
C PHE A 149 6.40 -16.02 4.88
N PHE A 150 6.44 -17.33 4.63
CA PHE A 150 6.63 -17.87 3.29
C PHE A 150 5.60 -17.35 2.28
N ASP A 151 4.30 -17.50 2.60
CA ASP A 151 3.17 -17.07 1.78
C ASP A 151 3.15 -15.53 1.57
N TYR A 152 3.24 -14.81 2.67
CA TYR A 152 3.23 -13.35 2.67
C TYR A 152 4.43 -12.75 1.92
N SER A 153 5.63 -13.24 2.23
CA SER A 153 6.88 -12.76 1.60
C SER A 153 6.87 -12.98 0.09
N ALA A 154 6.45 -14.17 -0.35
CA ALA A 154 6.34 -14.49 -1.77
C ALA A 154 5.38 -13.54 -2.49
N THR A 155 4.18 -13.30 -1.91
CA THR A 155 3.20 -12.40 -2.52
C THR A 155 3.64 -10.93 -2.51
N LYS A 156 4.37 -10.47 -1.49
CA LYS A 156 4.91 -9.10 -1.45
C LYS A 156 6.12 -8.90 -2.36
N ALA A 157 6.93 -9.94 -2.58
CA ALA A 157 7.95 -9.94 -3.64
C ALA A 157 7.31 -9.90 -5.04
N ALA A 158 6.22 -10.64 -5.25
CA ALA A 158 5.45 -10.58 -6.49
C ALA A 158 4.85 -9.18 -6.73
N THR A 159 4.32 -8.51 -5.69
CA THR A 159 3.83 -7.12 -5.77
C THR A 159 4.92 -6.18 -6.29
N ILE A 160 6.15 -6.29 -5.78
CA ILE A 160 7.30 -5.50 -6.23
C ILE A 160 7.60 -5.77 -7.71
N SER A 161 7.64 -7.04 -8.12
CA SER A 161 7.91 -7.44 -9.50
C SER A 161 6.84 -6.93 -10.46
N MET A 162 5.55 -7.15 -10.14
CA MET A 162 4.41 -6.68 -10.94
C MET A 162 4.41 -5.16 -11.09
N THR A 163 4.76 -4.41 -10.02
CA THR A 163 4.85 -2.94 -10.07
C THR A 163 5.91 -2.47 -11.04
N LYS A 164 7.09 -3.12 -11.05
CA LYS A 164 8.17 -2.79 -12.00
C LYS A 164 7.78 -3.05 -13.44
N THR A 165 7.13 -4.19 -13.71
CA THR A 165 6.63 -4.50 -15.07
C THR A 165 5.57 -3.48 -15.50
N ALA A 166 4.61 -3.16 -14.64
CA ALA A 166 3.60 -2.14 -14.93
C ALA A 166 4.22 -0.76 -15.21
N ALA A 167 5.30 -0.40 -14.52
CA ALA A 167 6.02 0.85 -14.78
C ALA A 167 6.60 0.92 -16.20
N VAL A 168 7.15 -0.20 -16.69
CA VAL A 168 7.68 -0.29 -18.05
C VAL A 168 6.54 -0.20 -19.08
N GLU A 169 5.45 -0.96 -18.88
CA GLU A 169 4.35 -1.04 -19.84
C GLU A 169 3.52 0.25 -19.93
N LEU A 170 3.38 0.96 -18.83
CA LEU A 170 2.55 2.17 -18.76
C LEU A 170 3.35 3.48 -18.96
N GLY A 171 4.67 3.37 -19.09
CA GLY A 171 5.57 4.53 -19.21
C GLY A 171 5.28 5.42 -20.40
N LEU A 172 4.87 4.87 -21.56
CA LEU A 172 4.51 5.68 -22.73
C LEU A 172 3.24 6.51 -22.53
N ARG A 173 2.38 6.13 -21.57
CA ARG A 173 1.24 6.95 -21.13
C ARG A 173 1.63 7.96 -20.04
N GLY A 174 2.92 8.05 -19.67
CA GLY A 174 3.39 8.86 -18.56
C GLY A 174 2.88 8.40 -17.19
N ILE A 175 2.21 7.22 -17.09
CA ILE A 175 1.73 6.68 -15.83
C ILE A 175 2.92 6.08 -15.08
N ARG A 176 3.16 6.57 -13.88
CA ARG A 176 4.21 6.08 -12.97
C ARG A 176 3.65 4.94 -12.11
N CYS A 177 4.46 3.89 -11.90
CA CYS A 177 4.11 2.81 -11.00
C CYS A 177 5.24 2.60 -10.00
N ASN A 178 4.96 2.74 -8.70
CA ASN A 178 5.95 2.58 -7.64
C ASN A 178 5.38 1.72 -6.50
N ALA A 179 6.26 1.03 -5.78
CA ALA A 179 5.90 0.29 -4.59
C ALA A 179 6.38 1.02 -3.34
N VAL A 180 5.60 0.98 -2.28
CA VAL A 180 6.05 1.30 -0.92
C VAL A 180 6.26 -0.02 -0.19
N ALA A 181 7.39 -0.19 0.48
CA ALA A 181 7.72 -1.38 1.28
C ALA A 181 7.83 -0.98 2.76
N PRO A 182 6.71 -1.00 3.52
CA PRO A 182 6.72 -0.70 4.94
C PRO A 182 7.46 -1.76 5.76
N GLY A 183 8.12 -1.31 6.84
CA GLY A 183 8.43 -2.14 8.00
C GLY A 183 7.18 -2.41 8.84
N PRO A 184 7.32 -2.88 10.10
CA PRO A 184 6.21 -2.99 11.03
C PRO A 184 5.57 -1.62 11.31
N VAL A 185 4.25 -1.52 11.11
CA VAL A 185 3.45 -0.30 11.32
C VAL A 185 2.31 -0.62 12.28
N ARG A 186 2.06 0.27 13.23
CA ARG A 186 0.93 0.15 14.17
C ARG A 186 -0.40 0.35 13.43
N THR A 187 -1.06 -0.77 13.17
CA THR A 187 -2.34 -0.86 12.45
C THR A 187 -3.16 -2.00 13.06
N PRO A 188 -4.44 -2.14 12.68
CA PRO A 188 -5.23 -3.31 13.07
C PRO A 188 -4.59 -4.67 12.67
N MET A 189 -3.74 -4.70 11.63
CA MET A 189 -2.98 -5.89 11.23
C MET A 189 -1.91 -6.29 12.27
N LEU A 190 -1.39 -5.34 13.06
CA LEU A 190 -0.43 -5.55 14.14
C LEU A 190 -1.01 -4.99 15.45
N PRO A 191 -1.97 -5.71 16.09
CA PRO A 191 -2.63 -5.22 17.29
C PRO A 191 -1.66 -5.06 18.47
N PRO A 192 -2.04 -4.30 19.50
CA PRO A 192 -1.26 -4.20 20.73
C PRO A 192 -0.91 -5.59 21.28
N GLY A 193 0.34 -5.79 21.72
CA GLY A 193 0.83 -7.09 22.22
C GLY A 193 1.40 -8.02 21.16
N HIS A 194 1.23 -7.74 19.87
CA HIS A 194 1.86 -8.53 18.82
C HIS A 194 3.40 -8.48 18.94
N VAL A 195 4.07 -9.62 18.77
CA VAL A 195 5.53 -9.76 18.94
C VAL A 195 6.33 -8.76 18.10
N LEU A 196 5.87 -8.45 16.89
CA LEU A 196 6.52 -7.46 16.03
C LEU A 196 6.52 -6.05 16.61
N ASN A 197 5.61 -5.69 17.53
CA ASN A 197 5.65 -4.40 18.22
C ASN A 197 6.89 -4.27 19.12
N THR A 198 7.30 -5.37 19.74
CA THR A 198 8.52 -5.42 20.58
C THR A 198 9.76 -5.55 19.70
N LEU A 199 9.72 -6.46 18.71
CA LEU A 199 10.85 -6.67 17.79
C LEU A 199 11.20 -5.41 17.01
N ALA A 200 10.22 -4.63 16.57
CA ALA A 200 10.46 -3.40 15.83
C ALA A 200 11.33 -2.40 16.60
N LYS A 201 11.20 -2.34 17.95
CA LYS A 201 12.04 -1.49 18.80
C LYS A 201 13.52 -1.88 18.76
N HIS A 202 13.80 -3.16 18.55
CA HIS A 202 15.17 -3.67 18.51
C HIS A 202 15.71 -3.73 17.08
N LEU A 203 14.88 -4.10 16.11
CA LEU A 203 15.30 -4.34 14.74
C LEU A 203 15.33 -3.06 13.88
N SER A 204 14.52 -2.04 14.18
CA SER A 204 14.63 -0.77 13.45
C SER A 204 15.75 0.09 14.02
N THR A 205 16.50 0.76 13.15
CA THR A 205 17.57 1.70 13.54
C THR A 205 17.01 2.89 14.32
N LEU A 206 15.78 3.33 14.01
CA LEU A 206 15.09 4.41 14.74
C LEU A 206 14.53 3.97 16.10
N GLY A 207 14.60 2.68 16.46
CA GLY A 207 14.27 2.16 17.79
C GLY A 207 12.77 2.17 18.13
N ARG A 208 11.90 2.26 17.15
CA ARG A 208 10.44 2.26 17.36
C ARG A 208 9.70 1.56 16.21
N ILE A 209 8.47 1.17 16.48
CA ILE A 209 7.51 0.81 15.43
C ILE A 209 7.07 2.09 14.71
N ALA A 210 6.75 1.98 13.42
CA ALA A 210 6.18 3.09 12.68
C ALA A 210 4.70 3.31 13.07
N GLU A 211 4.28 4.56 13.07
CA GLU A 211 2.87 4.93 13.08
C GLU A 211 2.37 5.13 11.64
N VAL A 212 1.05 5.15 11.43
CA VAL A 212 0.47 5.37 10.10
C VAL A 212 0.97 6.68 9.48
N ASP A 213 1.12 7.73 10.30
CA ASP A 213 1.59 9.04 9.85
C ASP A 213 3.04 9.05 9.31
N ASP A 214 3.87 8.08 9.73
CA ASP A 214 5.21 7.92 9.15
C ASP A 214 5.17 7.46 7.68
N LEU A 215 4.07 6.86 7.24
CA LEU A 215 3.90 6.28 5.92
C LEU A 215 3.15 7.21 4.95
N VAL A 216 2.10 7.88 5.42
CA VAL A 216 1.17 8.62 4.54
C VAL A 216 1.86 9.71 3.73
N GLY A 217 2.93 10.31 4.26
CA GLY A 217 3.75 11.29 3.53
C GLY A 217 4.41 10.72 2.28
N VAL A 218 4.82 9.45 2.31
CA VAL A 218 5.42 8.77 1.15
C VAL A 218 4.38 8.50 0.06
N TYR A 219 3.19 8.05 0.44
CA TYR A 219 2.08 7.88 -0.53
C TYR A 219 1.69 9.21 -1.15
N HIS A 220 1.60 10.27 -0.34
CA HIS A 220 1.32 11.62 -0.82
C HIS A 220 2.40 12.13 -1.79
N PHE A 221 3.67 11.97 -1.45
CA PHE A 221 4.80 12.31 -2.33
C PHE A 221 4.70 11.58 -3.67
N LEU A 222 4.48 10.26 -3.65
CA LEU A 222 4.37 9.45 -4.87
C LEU A 222 3.13 9.78 -5.71
N ALA A 223 2.04 10.26 -5.10
CA ALA A 223 0.84 10.71 -5.79
C ALA A 223 0.99 12.11 -6.40
N SER A 224 1.89 12.92 -5.86
CA SER A 224 2.11 14.31 -6.28
C SER A 224 3.04 14.41 -7.49
N ASP A 225 3.13 15.62 -8.07
CA ASP A 225 4.03 15.92 -9.18
C ASP A 225 5.50 16.02 -8.76
N GLN A 226 5.80 15.99 -7.45
CA GLN A 226 7.16 15.97 -6.92
C GLN A 226 7.91 14.68 -7.28
N SER A 227 7.18 13.59 -7.52
CA SER A 227 7.76 12.30 -7.92
C SER A 227 7.66 12.04 -9.44
N ARG A 228 7.49 13.08 -10.27
CA ARG A 228 7.22 12.96 -11.72
C ARG A 228 8.28 12.19 -12.51
N TYR A 229 9.49 12.01 -11.97
CA TYR A 229 10.57 11.27 -12.63
C TYR A 229 10.94 9.99 -11.88
N ILE A 230 10.06 9.51 -10.98
CA ILE A 230 10.24 8.28 -10.20
C ILE A 230 9.19 7.25 -10.67
N THR A 231 9.65 6.17 -11.28
CA THR A 231 8.80 5.04 -11.69
C THR A 231 9.59 3.73 -11.60
N GLY A 232 8.91 2.61 -11.34
CA GLY A 232 9.54 1.29 -11.18
C GLY A 232 10.33 1.13 -9.87
N HIS A 233 10.24 2.09 -8.96
CA HIS A 233 11.01 2.08 -7.70
C HIS A 233 10.21 1.44 -6.56
N THR A 234 10.95 0.86 -5.60
CA THR A 234 10.41 0.38 -4.32
C THR A 234 10.99 1.24 -3.21
N LEU A 235 10.13 2.10 -2.62
CA LEU A 235 10.54 2.94 -1.50
C LEU A 235 10.38 2.16 -0.19
N VAL A 236 11.50 1.89 0.46
CA VAL A 236 11.53 1.23 1.78
C VAL A 236 11.25 2.28 2.86
N VAL A 237 10.27 1.99 3.74
CA VAL A 237 9.88 2.86 4.87
C VAL A 237 9.82 1.99 6.12
N ASP A 238 10.97 1.72 6.73
CA ASP A 238 11.15 0.66 7.73
C ASP A 238 11.93 1.09 8.98
N GLY A 239 12.22 2.38 9.11
CA GLY A 239 13.02 2.91 10.21
C GLY A 239 14.47 2.39 10.19
N GLY A 240 15.00 2.01 9.03
CA GLY A 240 16.36 1.51 8.85
C GLY A 240 16.53 0.02 9.18
N ARG A 241 15.44 -0.76 9.26
CA ARG A 241 15.51 -2.20 9.57
C ARG A 241 16.37 -2.98 8.58
N LEU A 242 16.28 -2.67 7.28
CA LEU A 242 17.04 -3.37 6.25
C LEU A 242 18.49 -2.89 6.09
N THR A 243 18.87 -1.80 6.78
CA THR A 243 20.24 -1.23 6.67
C THR A 243 21.25 -1.87 7.61
N GLY A 244 20.78 -2.53 8.68
CA GLY A 244 21.66 -3.19 9.66
C GLY A 244 21.14 -3.12 11.09
N TYR A 245 21.96 -3.57 12.04
CA TYR A 245 21.63 -3.63 13.45
C TYR A 245 22.49 -2.66 14.26
N ARG A 246 21.90 -2.06 15.30
CA ARG A 246 22.65 -1.24 16.27
C ARG A 246 23.57 -2.13 17.09
N GLN A 247 24.76 -1.62 17.46
CA GLN A 247 25.74 -2.33 18.27
C GLN A 247 25.16 -2.86 19.59
N GLU A 248 24.24 -2.10 20.20
CA GLU A 248 23.55 -2.52 21.43
C GLU A 248 22.75 -3.83 21.24
N VAL A 249 22.09 -4.00 20.08
CA VAL A 249 21.35 -5.24 19.76
C VAL A 249 22.31 -6.40 19.59
N LEU A 250 23.42 -6.20 18.87
CA LEU A 250 24.43 -7.23 18.66
C LEU A 250 25.09 -7.65 19.99
N SER A 251 25.38 -6.72 20.89
CA SER A 251 25.96 -7.00 22.21
C SER A 251 25.02 -7.83 23.10
N ARG A 252 23.70 -7.64 23.00
CA ARG A 252 22.71 -8.45 23.76
C ARG A 252 22.56 -9.88 23.22
N LEU A 253 22.84 -10.11 21.95
CA LEU A 253 22.81 -11.45 21.35
C LEU A 253 24.10 -12.24 21.59
N ALA A 254 25.18 -11.57 21.97
CA ALA A 254 26.48 -12.18 22.24
C ALA A 254 26.65 -12.65 23.70
N ASN A 255 25.72 -12.30 24.60
CA ASN A 255 25.64 -12.71 26.02
C ASN A 255 24.43 -13.61 26.25
#